data_712bddc0015737f3a1f98f090ee708e8
#
_entry.id   712bddc0015737f3a1f98f090ee708e8
#
_cell.length_a   1.000
_cell.length_b   1.000
_cell.length_c   1.000
_cell.angle_alpha   90.00
_cell.angle_beta   90.00
_cell.angle_gamma   90.00
#
_symmetry.space_group_name_H-M   'P 1'
#
loop_
_entity.id
_entity.type
_entity.pdbx_description
1 polymer ?
#
loop_
_entity_poly.entity_id
_entity_poly.type
_entity_poly.pdbx_seq_one_letter_code
_entity_poly.pdbx_strand_id
1 'polypeptide(L)'
;TLGTEDGANVEIHQLVGDDNIYIFGEKSEKIIKLYETGEYCSKDIYENDPMVEELVDFIISKDLIRIGDPVNLGRLYKEIVGKDWFMALLDVKDYIRTKEQMLSDYEDEKAWEKKMLVNIAKAGFSLPTERLQSITETSGICKK
;
A
#
# COMPACT_ATOMS: atom_id res chain seq x y z
N THR A 1 2.62 7.86 6.88
CA THR A 1 2.67 7.03 5.65
C THR A 1 1.53 6.00 5.69
N LEU A 2 0.85 5.80 4.57
CA LEU A 2 -0.13 4.75 4.35
C LEU A 2 0.36 3.88 3.19
N GLY A 3 0.44 2.57 3.36
CA GLY A 3 0.91 1.67 2.31
C GLY A 3 0.83 0.20 2.68
N THR A 4 1.14 -0.66 1.73
CA THR A 4 1.29 -2.10 1.92
C THR A 4 2.64 -2.44 2.56
N GLU A 5 2.76 -3.63 3.14
CA GLU A 5 4.00 -4.10 3.77
C GLU A 5 4.97 -4.63 2.70
N ASP A 6 5.46 -3.71 1.85
CA ASP A 6 6.40 -4.01 0.78
C ASP A 6 7.48 -2.93 0.64
N GLY A 7 8.57 -3.25 -0.04
CA GLY A 7 9.64 -2.33 -0.40
C GLY A 7 10.04 -1.37 0.73
N ALA A 8 9.93 -0.07 0.47
CA ALA A 8 10.30 0.98 1.42
C ALA A 8 9.42 1.00 2.69
N ASN A 9 8.16 0.55 2.60
CA ASN A 9 7.26 0.57 3.74
C ASN A 9 7.72 -0.39 4.85
N VAL A 10 8.31 -1.52 4.51
CA VAL A 10 8.91 -2.45 5.49
C VAL A 10 10.01 -1.75 6.29
N GLU A 11 10.89 -1.03 5.60
CA GLU A 11 11.98 -0.30 6.26
C GLU A 11 11.45 0.85 7.12
N ILE A 12 10.49 1.62 6.61
CA ILE A 12 9.85 2.71 7.36
C ILE A 12 9.18 2.14 8.60
N HIS A 13 8.41 1.05 8.47
CA HIS A 13 7.71 0.40 9.57
C HIS A 13 8.68 -0.03 10.68
N GLN A 14 9.80 -0.67 10.31
CA GLN A 14 10.84 -1.05 11.27
C GLN A 14 11.47 0.14 12.01
N LEU A 15 11.59 1.29 11.35
CA LEU A 15 12.17 2.49 11.92
C LEU A 15 11.23 3.26 12.83
N VAL A 16 9.95 3.38 12.45
CA VAL A 16 8.98 4.24 13.13
C VAL A 16 8.06 3.49 14.09
N GLY A 17 7.90 2.17 13.91
CA GLY A 17 6.98 1.31 14.69
C GLY A 17 5.51 1.46 14.30
N ASP A 18 4.69 0.51 14.76
CA ASP A 18 3.28 0.35 14.41
C ASP A 18 2.42 1.61 14.62
N ASP A 19 2.72 2.38 15.66
CA ASP A 19 1.94 3.57 16.02
C ASP A 19 2.13 4.74 15.03
N ASN A 20 3.14 4.72 14.17
CA ASN A 20 3.55 5.86 13.36
C ASN A 20 3.45 5.63 11.85
N ILE A 21 2.87 4.50 11.44
CA ILE A 21 2.61 4.14 10.04
C ILE A 21 1.25 3.46 9.96
N TYR A 22 0.62 3.52 8.78
CA TYR A 22 -0.63 2.82 8.49
C TYR A 22 -0.35 1.78 7.42
N ILE A 23 -0.38 0.51 7.81
CA ILE A 23 -0.18 -0.62 6.90
C ILE A 23 -1.52 -1.28 6.62
N PHE A 24 -1.76 -1.59 5.36
CA PHE A 24 -2.93 -2.34 4.90
C PHE A 24 -2.52 -3.45 3.95
N GLY A 25 -3.45 -4.34 3.68
CA GLY A 25 -3.30 -5.44 2.73
C GLY A 25 -2.73 -6.71 3.34
N GLU A 26 -2.65 -7.71 2.50
CA GLU A 26 -2.22 -9.04 2.89
C GLU A 26 -0.70 -9.13 2.99
N LYS A 27 -0.25 -10.03 3.88
CA LYS A 27 1.18 -10.29 4.07
C LYS A 27 1.79 -10.99 2.86
N SER A 28 3.08 -10.72 2.63
CA SER A 28 3.84 -11.27 1.50
C SER A 28 3.75 -12.78 1.38
N GLU A 29 3.74 -13.52 2.50
CA GLU A 29 3.66 -14.98 2.49
C GLU A 29 2.32 -15.46 1.91
N LYS A 30 1.21 -14.77 2.21
CA LYS A 30 -0.11 -15.10 1.65
C LYS A 30 -0.17 -14.79 0.17
N ILE A 31 0.35 -13.64 -0.23
CA ILE A 31 0.40 -13.21 -1.64
C ILE A 31 1.23 -14.20 -2.47
N ILE A 32 2.43 -14.59 -1.99
CA ILE A 32 3.27 -15.57 -2.66
C ILE A 32 2.52 -16.91 -2.82
N LYS A 33 1.86 -17.38 -1.76
CA LYS A 33 1.08 -18.61 -1.82
C LYS A 33 -0.05 -18.54 -2.84
N LEU A 34 -0.77 -17.42 -2.92
CA LEU A 34 -1.85 -17.23 -3.91
C LEU A 34 -1.32 -17.25 -5.34
N TYR A 35 -0.12 -16.69 -5.59
CA TYR A 35 0.54 -16.79 -6.89
C TYR A 35 0.96 -18.23 -7.22
N GLU A 36 1.52 -18.95 -6.27
CA GLU A 36 1.98 -20.33 -6.46
C GLU A 36 0.83 -21.31 -6.70
N THR A 37 -0.29 -21.14 -5.98
CA THR A 37 -1.46 -22.03 -6.08
C THR A 37 -2.40 -21.65 -7.22
N GLY A 38 -2.34 -20.40 -7.68
CA GLY A 38 -3.30 -19.88 -8.67
C GLY A 38 -4.74 -19.78 -8.15
N GLU A 39 -4.91 -19.74 -6.82
CA GLU A 39 -6.25 -19.69 -6.19
C GLU A 39 -6.88 -18.28 -6.23
N TYR A 40 -6.11 -17.24 -6.57
CA TYR A 40 -6.65 -15.89 -6.68
C TYR A 40 -7.46 -15.71 -7.95
N CYS A 41 -8.70 -15.26 -7.80
CA CYS A 41 -9.59 -14.91 -8.91
C CYS A 41 -10.21 -13.52 -8.65
N SER A 42 -9.72 -12.51 -9.35
CA SER A 42 -10.23 -11.14 -9.22
C SER A 42 -11.70 -11.03 -9.58
N LYS A 43 -12.13 -11.80 -10.57
CA LYS A 43 -13.51 -11.83 -11.04
C LYS A 43 -14.48 -12.33 -9.95
N ASP A 44 -14.07 -13.32 -9.16
CA ASP A 44 -14.90 -13.84 -8.06
C ASP A 44 -15.08 -12.77 -6.97
N ILE A 45 -14.04 -11.99 -6.66
CA ILE A 45 -14.15 -10.88 -5.70
C ILE A 45 -15.09 -9.80 -6.26
N TYR A 46 -14.90 -9.42 -7.52
CA TYR A 46 -15.73 -8.42 -8.18
C TYR A 46 -17.23 -8.83 -8.22
N GLU A 47 -17.54 -10.07 -8.59
CA GLU A 47 -18.92 -10.55 -8.73
C GLU A 47 -19.63 -10.81 -7.38
N ASN A 48 -18.89 -11.10 -6.31
CA ASN A 48 -19.47 -11.44 -5.01
C ASN A 48 -19.42 -10.32 -3.97
N ASP A 49 -18.83 -9.16 -4.30
CA ASP A 49 -18.71 -8.04 -3.39
C ASP A 49 -19.27 -6.75 -3.99
N PRO A 50 -20.49 -6.35 -3.61
CA PRO A 50 -21.16 -5.18 -4.18
C PRO A 50 -20.38 -3.87 -4.03
N MET A 51 -19.59 -3.72 -2.95
CA MET A 51 -18.76 -2.54 -2.75
C MET A 51 -17.59 -2.52 -3.75
N VAL A 52 -16.97 -3.67 -3.97
CA VAL A 52 -15.88 -3.80 -4.95
C VAL A 52 -16.42 -3.62 -6.36
N GLU A 53 -17.58 -4.19 -6.68
CA GLU A 53 -18.26 -3.99 -7.96
C GLU A 53 -18.50 -2.50 -8.23
N GLU A 54 -19.11 -1.77 -7.29
CA GLU A 54 -19.37 -0.33 -7.41
C GLU A 54 -18.08 0.48 -7.64
N LEU A 55 -17.04 0.18 -6.88
CA LEU A 55 -15.74 0.86 -7.01
C LEU A 55 -15.08 0.60 -8.37
N VAL A 56 -15.12 -0.63 -8.85
CA VAL A 56 -14.51 -1.01 -10.13
C VAL A 56 -15.34 -0.45 -11.29
N ASP A 57 -16.67 -0.49 -11.21
CA ASP A 57 -17.56 0.07 -12.22
C ASP A 57 -17.45 1.58 -12.34
N PHE A 58 -17.04 2.26 -11.26
CA PHE A 58 -16.76 3.70 -11.32
C PHE A 58 -15.70 4.03 -12.37
N ILE A 59 -14.74 3.13 -12.64
CA ILE A 59 -13.69 3.33 -13.66
C ILE A 59 -14.29 3.61 -15.05
N ILE A 60 -15.41 2.96 -15.37
CA ILE A 60 -16.13 3.13 -16.65
C ILE A 60 -17.40 3.99 -16.53
N SER A 61 -17.56 4.69 -15.40
CA SER A 61 -18.69 5.58 -15.18
C SER A 61 -18.67 6.78 -16.13
N LYS A 62 -19.84 7.37 -16.36
CA LYS A 62 -19.97 8.59 -17.19
C LYS A 62 -19.13 9.76 -16.66
N ASP A 63 -18.97 9.85 -15.36
CA ASP A 63 -18.20 10.91 -14.71
C ASP A 63 -16.72 10.79 -15.00
N LEU A 64 -16.16 9.58 -14.88
CA LEU A 64 -14.75 9.35 -15.13
C LEU A 64 -14.42 9.37 -16.63
N ILE A 65 -15.28 8.81 -17.48
CA ILE A 65 -15.13 8.85 -18.94
C ILE A 65 -15.14 10.30 -19.48
N ARG A 66 -15.87 11.21 -18.85
CA ARG A 66 -15.93 12.62 -19.27
C ARG A 66 -14.59 13.35 -19.12
N ILE A 67 -13.77 12.97 -18.17
CA ILE A 67 -12.49 13.62 -17.84
C ILE A 67 -11.27 12.78 -18.23
N GLY A 68 -11.45 11.49 -18.46
CA GLY A 68 -10.39 10.54 -18.79
C GLY A 68 -10.49 10.03 -20.24
N ASP A 69 -9.53 9.20 -20.64
CA ASP A 69 -9.54 8.52 -21.93
C ASP A 69 -10.39 7.23 -21.85
N PRO A 70 -11.53 7.13 -22.60
CA PRO A 70 -12.44 5.99 -22.51
C PRO A 70 -11.79 4.65 -22.88
N VAL A 71 -10.83 4.66 -23.80
CA VAL A 71 -10.14 3.44 -24.25
C VAL A 71 -9.24 2.91 -23.14
N ASN A 72 -8.46 3.79 -22.53
CA ASN A 72 -7.55 3.42 -21.45
C ASN A 72 -8.32 3.04 -20.18
N LEU A 73 -9.40 3.74 -19.83
CA LEU A 73 -10.26 3.38 -18.70
C LEU A 73 -10.92 2.01 -18.91
N GLY A 74 -11.42 1.73 -20.14
CA GLY A 74 -11.97 0.41 -20.48
C GLY A 74 -10.92 -0.71 -20.45
N ARG A 75 -9.67 -0.43 -20.79
CA ARG A 75 -8.57 -1.40 -20.64
C ARG A 75 -8.24 -1.67 -19.18
N LEU A 76 -8.12 -0.60 -18.36
CA LEU A 76 -7.88 -0.72 -16.92
C LEU A 76 -8.97 -1.55 -16.25
N TYR A 77 -10.24 -1.25 -16.52
CA TYR A 77 -11.37 -2.02 -16.02
C TYR A 77 -11.24 -3.53 -16.34
N LYS A 78 -10.96 -3.86 -17.60
CA LYS A 78 -10.81 -5.24 -18.04
C LYS A 78 -9.62 -5.95 -17.38
N GLU A 79 -8.51 -5.26 -17.18
CA GLU A 79 -7.33 -5.83 -16.51
C GLU A 79 -7.60 -6.09 -15.02
N ILE A 80 -8.28 -5.16 -14.34
CA ILE A 80 -8.64 -5.33 -12.92
C ILE A 80 -9.63 -6.49 -12.75
N VAL A 81 -10.74 -6.51 -13.52
CA VAL A 81 -11.74 -7.58 -13.39
C VAL A 81 -11.19 -8.94 -13.83
N GLY A 82 -10.35 -8.95 -14.88
CA GLY A 82 -9.93 -10.22 -15.50
C GLY A 82 -8.66 -10.84 -14.91
N LYS A 83 -7.75 -10.02 -14.38
CA LYS A 83 -6.42 -10.51 -14.00
C LYS A 83 -5.94 -9.98 -12.65
N ASP A 84 -6.13 -8.68 -12.41
CA ASP A 84 -5.65 -7.98 -11.19
C ASP A 84 -4.28 -8.48 -10.72
N TRP A 85 -3.26 -8.28 -11.55
CA TRP A 85 -1.90 -8.80 -11.33
C TRP A 85 -1.29 -8.46 -9.97
N PHE A 86 -1.75 -7.38 -9.35
CA PHE A 86 -1.27 -6.91 -8.05
C PHE A 86 -2.19 -7.31 -6.89
N MET A 87 -3.24 -8.10 -7.17
CA MET A 87 -4.25 -8.50 -6.17
C MET A 87 -4.86 -7.31 -5.42
N ALA A 88 -5.03 -6.17 -6.12
CA ALA A 88 -5.52 -4.93 -5.53
C ALA A 88 -6.94 -5.07 -4.98
N LEU A 89 -7.80 -5.89 -5.62
CA LEU A 89 -9.16 -6.13 -5.14
C LEU A 89 -9.18 -6.90 -3.81
N LEU A 90 -8.15 -7.70 -3.54
CA LEU A 90 -7.99 -8.39 -2.26
C LEU A 90 -7.79 -7.40 -1.10
N ASP A 91 -7.02 -6.34 -1.36
CA ASP A 91 -6.59 -5.40 -0.33
C ASP A 91 -7.51 -4.18 -0.17
N VAL A 92 -8.43 -3.93 -1.11
CA VAL A 92 -9.21 -2.68 -1.17
C VAL A 92 -10.03 -2.40 0.09
N LYS A 93 -10.62 -3.43 0.70
CA LYS A 93 -11.40 -3.26 1.94
C LYS A 93 -10.52 -2.87 3.12
N ASP A 94 -9.37 -3.50 3.21
CA ASP A 94 -8.42 -3.20 4.28
C ASP A 94 -7.81 -1.80 4.10
N TYR A 95 -7.54 -1.41 2.85
CA TYR A 95 -7.17 -0.03 2.52
C TYR A 95 -8.23 0.98 2.98
N ILE A 96 -9.51 0.75 2.69
CA ILE A 96 -10.60 1.65 3.09
C ILE A 96 -10.64 1.78 4.61
N ARG A 97 -10.63 0.66 5.33
CA ARG A 97 -10.64 0.64 6.79
C ARG A 97 -9.45 1.40 7.38
N THR A 98 -8.26 1.12 6.88
CA THR A 98 -7.02 1.74 7.37
C THR A 98 -6.97 3.23 7.04
N LYS A 99 -7.46 3.62 5.86
CA LYS A 99 -7.61 5.03 5.46
C LYS A 99 -8.59 5.78 6.39
N GLU A 100 -9.72 5.18 6.72
CA GLU A 100 -10.70 5.78 7.63
C GLU A 100 -10.13 5.96 9.04
N GLN A 101 -9.40 4.97 9.54
CA GLN A 101 -8.66 5.09 10.79
C GLN A 101 -7.63 6.23 10.74
N MET A 102 -6.86 6.31 9.67
CA MET A 102 -5.89 7.40 9.48
C MET A 102 -6.56 8.78 9.47
N LEU A 103 -7.70 8.92 8.81
CA LEU A 103 -8.44 10.18 8.76
C LEU A 103 -9.05 10.54 10.14
N SER A 104 -9.52 9.55 10.89
CA SER A 104 -9.98 9.75 12.27
C SER A 104 -8.84 10.17 13.20
N ASP A 105 -7.68 9.54 13.09
CA ASP A 105 -6.50 9.91 13.87
C ASP A 105 -5.98 11.32 13.54
N TYR A 106 -6.20 11.77 12.31
CA TYR A 106 -5.84 13.12 11.87
C TYR A 106 -6.62 14.23 12.60
N GLU A 107 -7.79 13.95 13.13
CA GLU A 107 -8.60 14.90 13.90
C GLU A 107 -7.97 15.22 15.29
N ASP A 108 -7.14 14.31 15.84
CA ASP A 108 -6.32 14.60 17.01
C ASP A 108 -4.98 15.21 16.58
N GLU A 109 -4.96 16.54 16.45
CA GLU A 109 -3.80 17.31 16.01
C GLU A 109 -2.52 16.98 16.80
N LYS A 110 -2.62 16.82 18.12
CA LYS A 110 -1.45 16.56 18.96
C LYS A 110 -0.88 15.16 18.75
N ALA A 111 -1.74 14.17 18.65
CA ALA A 111 -1.33 12.80 18.34
C ALA A 111 -0.73 12.72 16.94
N TRP A 112 -1.34 13.43 15.98
CA TRP A 112 -0.84 13.49 14.60
C TRP A 112 0.52 14.18 14.48
N GLU A 113 0.72 15.33 15.13
CA GLU A 113 2.00 16.02 15.19
C GLU A 113 3.11 15.13 15.76
N LYS A 114 2.80 14.35 16.80
CA LYS A 114 3.75 13.39 17.37
C LYS A 114 4.14 12.31 16.35
N LYS A 115 3.18 11.73 15.63
CA LYS A 115 3.43 10.77 14.54
C LYS A 115 4.32 11.40 13.45
N MET A 116 4.02 12.64 13.05
CA MET A 116 4.85 13.37 12.07
C MET A 116 6.28 13.56 12.55
N LEU A 117 6.48 14.00 13.79
CA LEU A 117 7.81 14.22 14.36
C LEU A 117 8.64 12.92 14.39
N VAL A 118 8.03 11.79 14.75
CA VAL A 118 8.71 10.49 14.71
C VAL A 118 9.15 10.15 13.28
N ASN A 119 8.28 10.31 12.31
CA ASN A 119 8.60 10.04 10.89
C ASN A 119 9.73 10.95 10.39
N ILE A 120 9.69 12.25 10.68
CA ILE A 120 10.74 13.20 10.30
C ILE A 120 12.08 12.86 10.97
N ALA A 121 12.07 12.56 12.26
CA ALA A 121 13.29 12.23 13.00
C ALA A 121 13.96 10.93 12.49
N LYS A 122 13.17 9.99 11.98
CA LYS A 122 13.66 8.71 11.43
C LYS A 122 13.97 8.76 9.94
N ALA A 123 13.49 9.78 9.20
CA ALA A 123 13.70 9.89 7.76
C ALA A 123 15.18 9.94 7.35
N GLY A 124 16.04 10.53 8.17
CA GLY A 124 17.48 10.58 7.91
C GLY A 124 18.14 9.21 7.78
N PHE A 125 17.61 8.19 8.46
CA PHE A 125 18.13 6.82 8.40
C PHE A 125 17.88 6.13 7.06
N SER A 126 16.89 6.60 6.32
CA SER A 126 16.56 6.09 4.98
C SER A 126 17.41 6.73 3.87
N LEU A 127 18.26 7.71 4.19
CA LEU A 127 19.14 8.35 3.21
C LEU A 127 20.29 7.41 2.83
N PRO A 128 20.63 7.32 1.53
CA PRO A 128 21.66 6.39 1.04
C PRO A 128 23.01 6.53 1.75
N THR A 129 23.37 7.74 2.18
CA THR A 129 24.66 8.04 2.80
C THR A 129 24.78 7.44 4.22
N GLU A 130 23.75 7.52 5.04
CA GLU A 130 23.75 6.94 6.39
C GLU A 130 23.61 5.42 6.34
N ARG A 131 22.87 4.92 5.37
CA ARG A 131 22.72 3.48 5.13
C ARG A 131 24.06 2.84 4.71
N LEU A 132 24.84 3.51 3.88
CA LEU A 132 26.19 3.07 3.51
C LEU A 132 27.13 3.09 4.74
N GLN A 133 27.05 4.09 5.60
CA GLN A 133 27.82 4.14 6.85
C GLN A 133 27.46 3.00 7.79
N SER A 134 26.18 2.74 8.02
CA SER A 134 25.69 1.63 8.84
C SER A 134 26.16 0.27 8.31
N ILE A 135 26.10 0.05 7.00
CA ILE A 135 26.59 -1.18 6.37
C ILE A 135 28.10 -1.34 6.54
N THR A 136 28.87 -0.25 6.39
CA THR A 136 30.33 -0.30 6.55
C THR A 136 30.75 -0.53 7.99
N GLU A 137 30.05 0.02 8.96
CA GLU A 137 30.30 -0.20 10.39
C GLU A 137 29.93 -1.62 10.83
N THR A 138 28.81 -2.17 10.35
CA THR A 138 28.32 -3.51 10.71
C THR A 138 29.11 -4.60 10.00
N SER A 139 29.59 -4.38 8.79
CA SER A 139 30.33 -5.37 7.99
C SER A 139 31.82 -5.37 8.23
N GLY A 140 32.36 -4.44 9.03
CA GLY A 140 33.80 -4.37 9.34
C GLY A 140 34.73 -4.12 8.13
N ILE A 141 34.18 -3.65 7.01
CA ILE A 141 34.90 -3.51 5.72
C ILE A 141 35.85 -2.31 5.67
N CYS A 142 35.79 -1.40 6.64
CA CYS A 142 36.73 -0.28 6.75
C CYS A 142 37.43 -0.23 8.10
N LYS A 143 38.33 -1.18 8.33
CA LYS A 143 39.47 -0.96 9.24
C LYS A 143 40.75 -1.09 8.42
N LYS A 144 41.18 0.04 7.88
CA LYS A 144 42.59 0.32 7.56
C LYS A 144 42.88 1.76 7.93
#